data_0a5cfbc5ec0285103dd4eb7b46feec62
#
_entry.id   0a5cfbc5ec0285103dd4eb7b46feec62
#
_cell.length_a   1.000
_cell.length_b   1.000
_cell.length_c   1.000
_cell.angle_alpha   90.00
_cell.angle_beta   90.00
_cell.angle_gamma   90.00
#
_symmetry.space_group_name_H-M   'P 1'
#
loop_
_entity.id
_entity.type
_entity.pdbx_description
1 polymer ?
#
loop_
_entity_poly.entity_id
_entity_poly.type
_entity_poly.pdbx_seq_one_letter_code
_entity_poly.pdbx_strand_id
1 'polypeptide(L)'
;MQEKLEKLRLNKFLEIRSWAGLSPMPGTTGIIITKDKKIYYYHKYHHVPEDLKDKISLEEISEGKIIDNDIYSKLVNYLEENVIGKEFENIFTRDGGVRISGNLNNNSFNINNHFDIYNDLKKIIG
;
A
#
# COMPACT_ATOMS: atom_id res chain seq x y z
N MET A 1 15.02 2.98 -11.07
CA MET A 1 14.50 1.83 -10.31
C MET A 1 13.42 2.19 -9.35
N GLN A 2 13.63 3.14 -8.45
CA GLN A 2 12.53 3.70 -7.67
C GLN A 2 11.46 4.33 -8.54
N GLU A 3 11.81 4.67 -9.78
CA GLU A 3 10.92 5.28 -10.73
C GLU A 3 9.66 4.47 -11.02
N LYS A 4 9.75 3.13 -11.03
CA LYS A 4 8.59 2.30 -11.32
C LYS A 4 7.54 2.42 -10.20
N LEU A 5 7.96 2.35 -8.96
CA LEU A 5 7.06 2.48 -7.82
C LEU A 5 6.46 3.89 -7.75
N GLU A 6 7.27 4.91 -7.97
CA GLU A 6 6.79 6.30 -7.98
C GLU A 6 5.79 6.55 -9.09
N LYS A 7 6.03 5.99 -10.29
CA LYS A 7 5.07 6.10 -11.40
C LYS A 7 3.74 5.44 -11.07
N LEU A 8 3.77 4.28 -10.42
CA LEU A 8 2.54 3.63 -9.97
C LEU A 8 1.80 4.49 -8.97
N ARG A 9 2.52 5.12 -8.05
CA ARG A 9 1.93 6.01 -7.05
C ARG A 9 1.27 7.25 -7.64
N LEU A 10 1.82 7.78 -8.73
CA LEU A 10 1.22 8.93 -9.40
C LEU A 10 -0.15 8.60 -9.98
N ASN A 11 -0.41 7.35 -10.30
CA ASN A 11 -1.68 6.91 -10.90
C ASN A 11 -2.47 6.00 -9.95
N LYS A 12 -2.23 6.08 -8.66
CA LYS A 12 -2.87 5.16 -7.73
C LYS A 12 -4.31 5.55 -7.42
N PHE A 13 -5.15 4.53 -7.37
CA PHE A 13 -6.46 4.58 -6.77
C PHE A 13 -6.37 4.30 -5.26
N LEU A 14 -5.60 3.26 -4.90
CA LEU A 14 -5.44 2.82 -3.52
C LEU A 14 -4.06 2.23 -3.32
N GLU A 15 -3.41 2.58 -2.23
CA GLU A 15 -2.19 1.90 -1.78
C GLU A 15 -2.36 1.55 -0.31
N ILE A 16 -2.11 0.29 0.04
CA ILE A 16 -2.03 -0.14 1.42
C ILE A 16 -0.65 -0.71 1.63
N ARG A 17 0.01 -0.29 2.71
CA ARG A 17 1.37 -0.74 3.01
C ARG A 17 1.60 -0.93 4.49
N SER A 18 2.52 -1.83 4.80
CA SER A 18 3.00 -2.03 6.16
C SER A 18 4.52 -1.97 6.17
N TRP A 19 5.09 -1.53 7.26
CA TRP A 19 6.54 -1.47 7.41
C TRP A 19 6.96 -2.00 8.77
N ALA A 20 8.19 -2.52 8.82
CA ALA A 20 8.83 -2.98 10.05
C ALA A 20 10.13 -2.21 10.23
N GLY A 21 10.31 -1.58 11.39
CA GLY A 21 11.47 -0.73 11.67
C GLY A 21 12.61 -1.40 12.41
N LEU A 22 12.34 -2.47 13.15
CA LEU A 22 13.34 -3.12 14.01
C LEU A 22 13.89 -4.44 13.46
N SER A 23 13.55 -4.80 12.24
CA SER A 23 14.11 -5.99 11.60
C SER A 23 15.56 -5.74 11.20
N PRO A 24 16.43 -6.77 11.15
CA PRO A 24 17.75 -6.66 10.52
C PRO A 24 17.68 -6.19 9.07
N MET A 25 16.57 -6.45 8.41
CA MET A 25 16.29 -5.98 7.05
C MET A 25 14.96 -5.22 7.03
N PRO A 26 14.94 -3.99 7.58
CA PRO A 26 13.71 -3.22 7.62
C PRO A 26 13.20 -2.93 6.22
N GLY A 27 11.90 -3.01 6.05
CA GLY A 27 11.31 -2.83 4.74
C GLY A 27 9.83 -2.50 4.78
N THR A 28 9.30 -2.22 3.61
CA THR A 28 7.88 -1.92 3.39
C THR A 28 7.32 -2.94 2.41
N THR A 29 6.20 -3.52 2.76
CA THR A 29 5.44 -4.40 1.88
C THR A 29 4.12 -3.72 1.57
N GLY A 30 3.71 -3.72 0.31
CA GLY A 30 2.48 -3.03 -0.05
C GLY A 30 1.78 -3.57 -1.27
N ILE A 31 0.59 -3.03 -1.46
CA ILE A 31 -0.27 -3.31 -2.60
C ILE A 31 -0.68 -1.96 -3.17
N ILE A 32 -0.51 -1.79 -4.48
CA ILE A 32 -0.97 -0.60 -5.19
C ILE A 32 -1.99 -1.01 -6.23
N ILE A 33 -3.14 -0.35 -6.22
CA ILE A 33 -4.15 -0.48 -7.27
C ILE A 33 -4.20 0.85 -8.00
N THR A 34 -3.96 0.81 -9.31
CA THR A 34 -3.95 2.02 -10.13
C THR A 34 -5.34 2.36 -10.63
N LYS A 35 -5.49 3.59 -11.15
CA LYS A 35 -6.79 4.07 -11.67
C LYS A 35 -7.25 3.29 -12.89
N ASP A 36 -6.35 2.64 -13.61
CA ASP A 36 -6.68 1.75 -14.72
C ASP A 36 -6.97 0.31 -14.28
N LYS A 37 -7.23 0.12 -12.98
CA LYS A 37 -7.68 -1.15 -12.38
C LYS A 37 -6.66 -2.28 -12.47
N LYS A 38 -5.39 -1.96 -12.32
CA LYS A 38 -4.33 -2.95 -12.20
C LYS A 38 -3.84 -3.01 -10.77
N ILE A 39 -3.58 -4.21 -10.29
CA ILE A 39 -3.07 -4.45 -8.95
C ILE A 39 -1.61 -4.89 -9.04
N TYR A 40 -0.78 -4.32 -8.17
CA TYR A 40 0.64 -4.61 -8.06
C TYR A 40 0.98 -4.90 -6.60
N TYR A 41 1.83 -5.89 -6.38
CA TYR A 41 2.37 -6.21 -5.06
C TYR A 41 3.83 -5.82 -5.07
N TYR A 42 4.29 -5.16 -4.00
CA TYR A 42 5.69 -4.76 -3.93
C TYR A 42 6.27 -4.99 -2.54
N HIS A 43 7.59 -5.12 -2.52
CA HIS A 43 8.39 -5.15 -1.31
C HIS A 43 9.62 -4.30 -1.52
N LYS A 44 9.93 -3.43 -0.57
CA LYS A 44 11.10 -2.56 -0.64
C LYS A 44 11.87 -2.63 0.66
N TYR A 45 13.14 -3.03 0.59
CA TYR A 45 14.03 -3.00 1.73
C TYR A 45 14.58 -1.59 1.90
N HIS A 46 14.58 -1.09 3.15
CA HIS A 46 15.19 0.20 3.48
C HIS A 46 16.68 0.04 3.72
N HIS A 47 17.10 -1.16 4.13
CA HIS A 47 18.50 -1.49 4.36
C HIS A 47 18.72 -2.97 4.10
N VAL A 48 19.80 -3.30 3.40
CA VAL A 48 20.22 -4.68 3.15
C VAL A 48 21.64 -4.82 3.69
N PRO A 49 21.95 -5.85 4.51
CA PRO A 49 23.31 -6.07 4.99
C PRO A 49 24.31 -6.20 3.85
N GLU A 50 25.53 -5.75 4.07
CA GLU A 50 26.58 -5.70 3.04
C GLU A 50 26.82 -7.05 2.36
N ASP A 51 26.79 -8.13 3.14
CA ASP A 51 27.00 -9.48 2.63
C ASP A 51 25.86 -10.00 1.76
N LEU A 52 24.70 -9.36 1.78
CA LEU A 52 23.53 -9.75 1.00
C LEU A 52 23.20 -8.81 -0.16
N LYS A 53 23.94 -7.71 -0.31
CA LYS A 53 23.66 -6.70 -1.34
C LYS A 53 23.61 -7.26 -2.76
N ASP A 54 24.46 -8.23 -3.06
CA ASP A 54 24.52 -8.82 -4.40
C ASP A 54 23.48 -9.92 -4.62
N LYS A 55 22.82 -10.35 -3.55
CA LYS A 55 21.89 -11.48 -3.59
C LYS A 55 20.42 -11.06 -3.49
N ILE A 56 20.14 -9.89 -2.94
CA ILE A 56 18.80 -9.41 -2.65
C ILE A 56 18.56 -8.09 -3.35
N SER A 57 17.51 -8.02 -4.15
CA SER A 57 17.07 -6.77 -4.76
C SER A 57 16.45 -5.86 -3.72
N LEU A 58 16.83 -4.57 -3.72
CA LEU A 58 16.24 -3.59 -2.81
C LEU A 58 14.75 -3.38 -3.05
N GLU A 59 14.30 -3.57 -4.28
CA GLU A 59 12.91 -3.32 -4.62
C GLU A 59 12.41 -4.42 -5.54
N GLU A 60 11.28 -5.00 -5.19
CA GLU A 60 10.62 -6.03 -5.98
C GLU A 60 9.18 -5.59 -6.22
N ILE A 61 8.77 -5.58 -7.49
CA ILE A 61 7.41 -5.20 -7.88
C ILE A 61 6.88 -6.27 -8.82
N SER A 62 5.70 -6.79 -8.52
CA SER A 62 5.06 -7.79 -9.36
C SER A 62 4.58 -7.19 -10.69
N GLU A 63 4.27 -8.06 -11.64
CA GLU A 63 3.56 -7.63 -12.83
C GLU A 63 2.16 -7.16 -12.45
N GLY A 64 1.67 -6.12 -13.15
CA GLY A 64 0.32 -5.64 -12.96
C GLY A 64 -0.70 -6.63 -13.50
N LYS A 65 -1.71 -6.93 -12.70
CA LYS A 65 -2.82 -7.79 -13.11
C LYS A 65 -4.10 -6.97 -13.03
N ILE A 66 -5.00 -7.19 -13.98
CA ILE A 66 -6.30 -6.53 -13.95
C ILE A 66 -7.07 -7.06 -12.74
N ILE A 67 -7.54 -6.14 -11.90
CA ILE A 67 -8.31 -6.49 -10.72
C ILE A 67 -9.75 -6.88 -11.13
N ASP A 68 -10.30 -7.85 -10.43
CA ASP A 68 -11.68 -8.28 -10.62
C ASP A 68 -12.64 -7.12 -10.34
N ASN A 69 -13.64 -6.95 -11.20
CA ASN A 69 -14.61 -5.85 -11.06
C ASN A 69 -15.39 -5.91 -9.75
N ASP A 70 -15.71 -7.10 -9.27
CA ASP A 70 -16.42 -7.27 -7.99
C ASP A 70 -15.55 -6.79 -6.83
N ILE A 71 -14.27 -7.12 -6.86
CA ILE A 71 -13.32 -6.67 -5.85
C ILE A 71 -13.18 -5.17 -5.91
N TYR A 72 -13.03 -4.61 -7.11
CA TYR A 72 -12.90 -3.17 -7.29
C TYR A 72 -14.14 -2.43 -6.73
N SER A 73 -15.34 -2.92 -7.05
CA SER A 73 -16.58 -2.34 -6.56
C SER A 73 -16.69 -2.41 -5.05
N LYS A 74 -16.30 -3.52 -4.45
CA LYS A 74 -16.27 -3.66 -2.99
C LYS A 74 -15.32 -2.68 -2.34
N LEU A 75 -14.16 -2.45 -2.95
CA LEU A 75 -13.19 -1.48 -2.46
C LEU A 75 -13.76 -0.06 -2.53
N VAL A 76 -14.37 0.31 -3.65
CA VAL A 76 -14.98 1.62 -3.81
C VAL A 76 -16.06 1.85 -2.74
N ASN A 77 -16.96 0.89 -2.58
CA ASN A 77 -18.04 0.97 -1.59
C ASN A 77 -17.51 1.10 -0.17
N TYR A 78 -16.50 0.29 0.16
CA TYR A 78 -15.89 0.35 1.49
C TYR A 78 -15.27 1.72 1.76
N LEU A 79 -14.52 2.24 0.79
CA LEU A 79 -13.86 3.54 0.93
C LEU A 79 -14.89 4.67 1.07
N GLU A 80 -15.96 4.64 0.28
CA GLU A 80 -17.01 5.65 0.37
C GLU A 80 -17.70 5.63 1.72
N GLU A 81 -17.95 4.45 2.27
CA GLU A 81 -18.65 4.30 3.54
C GLU A 81 -17.79 4.56 4.76
N ASN A 82 -16.50 4.22 4.70
CA ASN A 82 -15.65 4.18 5.89
C ASN A 82 -14.47 5.15 5.88
N VAL A 83 -14.12 5.74 4.74
CA VAL A 83 -12.92 6.55 4.60
C VAL A 83 -13.22 7.95 4.09
N ILE A 84 -13.93 8.06 2.98
CA ILE A 84 -14.19 9.36 2.34
C ILE A 84 -15.08 10.23 3.23
N GLY A 85 -14.67 11.47 3.43
CA GLY A 85 -15.42 12.41 4.28
C GLY A 85 -15.29 12.16 5.78
N LYS A 86 -14.44 11.24 6.17
CA LYS A 86 -14.19 10.93 7.59
C LYS A 86 -12.88 11.55 8.04
N GLU A 87 -12.82 11.93 9.31
CA GLU A 87 -11.58 12.39 9.94
C GLU A 87 -10.94 11.24 10.70
N PHE A 88 -9.62 11.12 10.59
CA PHE A 88 -8.86 10.08 11.27
C PHE A 88 -7.78 10.70 12.12
N GLU A 89 -7.65 10.18 13.35
CA GLU A 89 -6.53 10.54 14.21
C GLU A 89 -5.23 10.03 13.58
N ASN A 90 -4.18 10.85 13.69
CA ASN A 90 -2.85 10.43 13.26
C ASN A 90 -2.21 9.61 14.37
N ILE A 91 -2.42 8.29 14.32
CA ILE A 91 -1.90 7.36 15.31
C ILE A 91 -0.41 7.14 15.04
N PHE A 92 0.41 7.31 16.07
CA PHE A 92 1.84 7.13 15.96
C PHE A 92 2.26 5.79 16.53
N THR A 93 3.05 5.03 15.77
CA THR A 93 3.62 3.76 16.24
C THR A 93 5.14 3.83 16.14
N ARG A 94 5.81 3.09 17.02
CA ARG A 94 7.26 3.16 17.17
C ARG A 94 8.02 2.23 16.26
N ASP A 95 7.56 0.98 16.14
CA ASP A 95 8.36 -0.11 15.57
C ASP A 95 7.83 -0.64 14.25
N GLY A 96 6.97 0.09 13.63
CA GLY A 96 6.34 -0.28 12.39
C GLY A 96 4.93 0.24 12.35
N GLY A 97 4.22 -0.05 11.28
CA GLY A 97 2.85 0.42 11.15
C GLY A 97 2.26 0.11 9.80
N VAL A 98 1.09 0.67 9.57
CA VAL A 98 0.38 0.53 8.31
C VAL A 98 -0.05 1.91 7.81
N ARG A 99 -0.14 2.05 6.49
CA ARG A 99 -0.64 3.28 5.88
C ARG A 99 -1.57 2.93 4.74
N ILE A 100 -2.64 3.69 4.65
CA ILE A 100 -3.62 3.58 3.57
C ILE A 100 -3.71 4.94 2.91
N SER A 101 -3.48 4.99 1.60
CA SER A 101 -3.53 6.26 0.88
C SER A 101 -4.11 6.03 -0.51
N GLY A 102 -4.63 7.08 -1.10
CA GLY A 102 -5.17 6.98 -2.44
C GLY A 102 -6.00 8.19 -2.83
N ASN A 103 -6.74 7.99 -3.91
CA ASN A 103 -7.59 9.03 -4.47
C ASN A 103 -8.82 8.36 -5.08
N LEU A 104 -10.00 8.75 -4.61
CA LEU A 104 -11.27 8.27 -5.16
C LEU A 104 -12.12 9.48 -5.54
N ASN A 105 -12.43 9.61 -6.84
CA ASN A 105 -13.24 10.71 -7.36
C ASN A 105 -12.73 12.08 -6.91
N ASN A 106 -11.42 12.31 -7.05
CA ASN A 106 -10.72 13.54 -6.64
C ASN A 106 -10.68 13.77 -5.13
N ASN A 107 -11.06 12.79 -4.33
CA ASN A 107 -10.93 12.85 -2.86
C ASN A 107 -9.69 12.06 -2.46
N SER A 108 -8.64 12.76 -2.08
CA SER A 108 -7.41 12.14 -1.59
C SER A 108 -7.54 11.78 -0.12
N PHE A 109 -6.94 10.68 0.27
CA PHE A 109 -6.92 10.25 1.66
C PHE A 109 -5.56 9.67 2.02
N ASN A 110 -5.21 9.78 3.29
CA ASN A 110 -3.95 9.26 3.83
C ASN A 110 -4.18 8.96 5.31
N ILE A 111 -4.20 7.69 5.65
CA ILE A 111 -4.55 7.21 6.99
C ILE A 111 -3.38 6.42 7.55
N ASN A 112 -2.94 6.77 8.76
CA ASN A 112 -1.80 6.12 9.41
C ASN A 112 -2.25 5.25 10.57
N ASN A 113 -1.83 3.98 10.55
CA ASN A 113 -1.93 3.06 11.68
C ASN A 113 -3.34 2.72 12.17
N HIS A 114 -4.32 2.81 11.28
CA HIS A 114 -5.67 2.30 11.53
C HIS A 114 -5.75 0.86 11.03
N PHE A 115 -5.37 -0.07 11.90
CA PHE A 115 -5.23 -1.48 11.55
C PHE A 115 -6.55 -2.16 11.19
N ASP A 116 -7.66 -1.71 11.75
CA ASP A 116 -8.98 -2.22 11.43
C ASP A 116 -9.34 -1.97 9.95
N ILE A 117 -9.11 -0.75 9.47
CA ILE A 117 -9.36 -0.40 8.07
C ILE A 117 -8.39 -1.13 7.16
N TYR A 118 -7.12 -1.19 7.54
CA TYR A 118 -6.09 -1.93 6.80
C TYR A 118 -6.48 -3.40 6.62
N ASN A 119 -6.89 -4.05 7.69
CA ASN A 119 -7.28 -5.46 7.66
C ASN A 119 -8.54 -5.69 6.84
N ASP A 120 -9.52 -4.79 6.92
CA ASP A 120 -10.74 -4.89 6.12
C ASP A 120 -10.44 -4.79 4.63
N LEU A 121 -9.59 -3.85 4.23
CA LEU A 121 -9.19 -3.69 2.84
C LEU A 121 -8.42 -4.92 2.34
N LYS A 122 -7.52 -5.46 3.14
CA LYS A 122 -6.79 -6.68 2.78
C LYS A 122 -7.74 -7.87 2.59
N LYS A 123 -8.75 -8.00 3.40
CA LYS A 123 -9.76 -9.06 3.25
C LYS A 123 -10.54 -8.92 1.95
N ILE A 124 -10.86 -7.71 1.56
CA ILE A 124 -11.58 -7.47 0.30
C ILE A 124 -10.69 -7.86 -0.89
N ILE A 125 -9.42 -7.51 -0.84
CA ILE A 125 -8.47 -7.83 -1.91
C ILE A 125 -8.22 -9.34 -2.00
N GLY A 126 -8.19 -10.00 -0.88
CA GLY A 126 -8.00 -11.45 -0.80
C GLY A 126 -6.60 -11.88 -0.44
#